data_227821f9a9f51bf60e6b1c88e86161bc
#
_entry.id   227821f9a9f51bf60e6b1c88e86161bc
#
_cell.length_a   1.000
_cell.length_b   1.000
_cell.length_c   1.000
_cell.angle_alpha   90.00
_cell.angle_beta   90.00
_cell.angle_gamma   90.00
#
_symmetry.space_group_name_H-M   'P 1'
#
loop_
_entity.id
_entity.type
_entity.pdbx_description
1 polymer ?
#
loop_
_entity_poly.entity_id
_entity_poly.type
_entity_poly.pdbx_seq_one_letter_code
_entity_poly.pdbx_strand_id
1 'polypeptide(L)'
;MVEFGINAEKKWEPIKLSKFFKMHRAFFKDKSENMTLVSALKNFKAKVNQDIERSKEENGSRTDNYSQVVDSNLPGSFKLNIPLFKGFACEEIEVEIYADVDGRDVSLSLVSAGANEAIEEYKNKVIDEQLDAIRKIAPDIVIIEI
;
A
#
# COMPACT_ATOMS: atom_id res chain seq x y z
N MET A 1 0.69 8.66 5.22
CA MET A 1 -0.05 7.77 4.31
C MET A 1 -0.18 8.34 2.90
N VAL A 2 -0.48 9.62 2.75
CA VAL A 2 -0.66 10.27 1.44
C VAL A 2 0.58 10.12 0.54
N GLU A 3 1.77 10.26 1.09
CA GLU A 3 3.03 10.14 0.36
C GLU A 3 3.24 8.76 -0.27
N PHE A 4 2.77 7.71 0.39
CA PHE A 4 2.83 6.34 -0.15
C PHE A 4 1.84 6.11 -1.29
N GLY A 5 0.83 6.94 -1.44
CA GLY A 5 -0.22 6.75 -2.42
C GLY A 5 -1.10 5.53 -2.16
N ILE A 6 -1.20 5.09 -0.90
CA ILE A 6 -2.02 3.94 -0.51
C ILE A 6 -3.49 4.25 -0.74
N ASN A 7 -4.18 3.37 -1.47
CA ASN A 7 -5.59 3.51 -1.84
C ASN A 7 -5.90 4.77 -2.70
N ALA A 8 -4.88 5.39 -3.28
CA ALA A 8 -5.01 6.65 -4.02
C ALA A 8 -4.86 6.49 -5.54
N GLU A 9 -4.91 5.27 -6.05
CA GLU A 9 -4.71 4.96 -7.48
C GLU A 9 -3.37 5.43 -8.05
N LYS A 10 -2.40 5.74 -7.18
CA LYS A 10 -1.06 6.12 -7.61
C LYS A 10 -0.33 4.92 -8.17
N LYS A 11 0.26 5.09 -9.35
CA LYS A 11 1.04 4.05 -10.02
C LYS A 11 2.53 4.32 -9.85
N TRP A 12 3.26 3.29 -9.48
CA TRP A 12 4.70 3.35 -9.24
C TRP A 12 5.46 2.50 -10.24
N GLU A 13 6.57 3.00 -10.73
CA GLU A 13 7.57 2.15 -11.36
C GLU A 13 8.30 1.36 -10.27
N PRO A 14 8.62 0.06 -10.49
CA PRO A 14 9.25 -0.76 -9.46
C PRO A 14 10.52 -0.17 -8.86
N ILE A 15 11.40 0.39 -9.69
CA ILE A 15 12.65 0.97 -9.21
C ILE A 15 12.43 2.25 -8.39
N LYS A 16 11.46 3.05 -8.76
CA LYS A 16 11.09 4.27 -8.00
C LYS A 16 10.48 3.91 -6.66
N LEU A 17 9.64 2.90 -6.62
CA LEU A 17 9.05 2.40 -5.38
C LEU A 17 10.12 1.83 -4.44
N SER A 18 11.10 1.13 -5.00
CA SER A 18 12.25 0.64 -4.24
C SER A 18 13.00 1.76 -3.54
N LYS A 19 13.31 2.84 -4.26
CA LYS A 19 13.96 4.02 -3.70
C LYS A 19 13.12 4.69 -2.63
N PHE A 20 11.83 4.81 -2.87
CA PHE A 20 10.90 5.41 -1.92
C PHE A 20 10.86 4.61 -0.61
N PHE A 21 10.75 3.30 -0.68
CA PHE A 21 10.76 2.44 0.49
C PHE A 21 12.09 2.51 1.26
N LYS A 22 13.20 2.58 0.54
CA LYS A 22 14.51 2.72 1.16
C LYS A 22 14.63 4.03 1.96
N MET A 23 14.12 5.12 1.42
CA MET A 23 14.14 6.43 2.07
C MET A 23 13.14 6.55 3.22
N HIS A 24 12.12 5.71 3.24
CA HIS A 24 11.04 5.71 4.24
C HIS A 24 11.06 4.47 5.12
N ARG A 25 12.21 3.83 5.29
CA ARG A 25 12.33 2.58 6.06
C ARG A 25 11.91 2.70 7.51
N ALA A 26 11.93 3.91 8.08
CA ALA A 26 11.51 4.16 9.46
C ALA A 26 10.02 3.86 9.69
N PHE A 27 9.21 3.89 8.65
CA PHE A 27 7.77 3.59 8.72
C PHE A 27 7.47 2.10 8.61
N PHE A 28 8.46 1.26 8.32
CA PHE A 28 8.28 -0.18 8.30
C PHE A 28 8.46 -0.73 9.70
N LYS A 29 7.54 -1.60 10.12
CA LYS A 29 7.62 -2.26 11.41
C LYS A 29 8.85 -3.15 11.52
N ASP A 30 9.19 -3.85 10.45
CA ASP A 30 10.33 -4.77 10.37
C ASP A 30 11.33 -4.25 9.32
N LYS A 31 12.53 -3.91 9.77
CA LYS A 31 13.61 -3.44 8.89
C LYS A 31 14.08 -4.53 7.93
N SER A 32 14.07 -5.78 8.36
CA SER A 32 14.40 -6.93 7.51
C SER A 32 13.40 -7.07 6.35
N GLU A 33 12.12 -6.92 6.62
CA GLU A 33 11.07 -6.90 5.62
C GLU A 33 11.27 -5.75 4.62
N ASN A 34 11.60 -4.56 5.13
CA ASN A 34 11.92 -3.41 4.26
C ASN A 34 13.09 -3.71 3.33
N MET A 35 14.18 -4.26 3.84
CA MET A 35 15.35 -4.60 3.03
C MET A 35 15.02 -5.62 1.94
N THR A 36 14.23 -6.61 2.28
CA THR A 36 13.77 -7.64 1.33
C THR A 36 12.93 -7.03 0.22
N LEU A 37 11.99 -6.15 0.57
CA LEU A 37 11.14 -5.44 -0.39
C LEU A 37 11.95 -4.53 -1.31
N VAL A 38 12.89 -3.76 -0.75
CA VAL A 38 13.75 -2.86 -1.52
C VAL A 38 14.55 -3.66 -2.56
N SER A 39 15.15 -4.78 -2.16
CA SER A 39 15.91 -5.64 -3.07
C SER A 39 15.01 -6.27 -4.15
N ALA A 40 13.85 -6.79 -3.76
CA ALA A 40 12.92 -7.40 -4.69
C ALA A 40 12.44 -6.41 -5.75
N LEU A 41 12.10 -5.19 -5.36
CA LEU A 41 11.65 -4.16 -6.28
C LEU A 41 12.77 -3.62 -7.17
N LYS A 42 13.96 -3.47 -6.62
CA LYS A 42 15.14 -3.05 -7.39
C LYS A 42 15.47 -4.03 -8.52
N ASN A 43 15.36 -5.32 -8.25
CA ASN A 43 15.70 -6.37 -9.19
C ASN A 43 14.49 -6.92 -9.96
N PHE A 44 13.31 -6.36 -9.74
CA PHE A 44 12.04 -6.87 -10.25
C PHE A 44 12.04 -7.02 -11.77
N LYS A 45 12.40 -5.96 -12.50
CA LYS A 45 12.38 -5.95 -13.96
C LYS A 45 13.35 -6.98 -14.55
N ALA A 46 14.56 -7.04 -14.01
CA ALA A 46 15.58 -7.99 -14.46
C ALA A 46 15.14 -9.44 -14.22
N LYS A 47 14.56 -9.72 -13.07
CA LYS A 47 14.09 -11.06 -12.71
C LYS A 47 12.88 -11.48 -13.53
N VAL A 48 11.94 -10.59 -13.78
CA VAL A 48 10.81 -10.86 -14.67
C VAL A 48 11.30 -11.20 -16.07
N ASN A 49 12.22 -10.42 -16.62
CA ASN A 49 12.80 -10.69 -17.95
C ASN A 49 13.52 -12.04 -17.99
N GLN A 50 14.26 -12.38 -16.95
CA GLN A 50 14.95 -13.67 -16.86
C GLN A 50 13.97 -14.84 -16.83
N ASP A 51 12.93 -14.74 -16.02
CA ASP A 51 11.91 -15.79 -15.89
C ASP A 51 11.09 -15.95 -17.17
N ILE A 52 10.85 -14.86 -17.91
CA ILE A 52 10.19 -14.90 -19.23
C ILE A 52 11.05 -15.62 -20.25
N GLU A 53 12.35 -15.40 -20.27
CA GLU A 53 13.27 -16.13 -21.17
C GLU A 53 13.21 -17.62 -20.91
N ARG A 54 13.20 -18.06 -19.66
CA ARG A 54 13.03 -19.47 -19.29
C ARG A 54 11.69 -20.02 -19.74
N SER A 55 10.63 -19.26 -19.57
CA SER A 55 9.27 -19.64 -19.94
C SER A 55 9.12 -19.87 -21.43
N LYS A 56 9.78 -19.06 -22.27
CA LYS A 56 9.79 -19.24 -23.73
C LYS A 56 10.45 -20.54 -24.17
N GLU A 57 11.50 -20.94 -23.50
CA GLU A 57 12.20 -22.19 -23.79
C GLU A 57 11.35 -23.41 -23.47
N GLU A 58 10.49 -23.32 -22.44
CA GLU A 58 9.71 -24.45 -21.96
C GLU A 58 8.34 -24.60 -22.62
N ASN A 59 7.60 -23.49 -22.86
CA ASN A 59 6.16 -23.57 -23.18
C ASN A 59 5.68 -22.81 -24.41
N GLY A 60 6.47 -21.97 -25.06
CA GLY A 60 6.11 -21.31 -26.32
C GLY A 60 4.98 -20.27 -26.33
N SER A 61 4.23 -20.09 -25.24
CA SER A 61 3.13 -19.13 -25.11
C SER A 61 3.59 -17.83 -24.46
N ARG A 62 3.36 -16.68 -25.13
CA ARG A 62 3.96 -15.41 -24.73
C ARG A 62 3.09 -14.54 -23.82
N THR A 63 1.77 -14.53 -24.00
CA THR A 63 0.91 -13.48 -23.41
C THR A 63 0.44 -13.83 -22.02
N ASP A 64 0.04 -15.07 -21.80
CA ASP A 64 -0.46 -15.52 -20.49
C ASP A 64 0.66 -15.67 -19.47
N ASN A 65 1.88 -15.98 -19.95
CA ASN A 65 3.04 -16.18 -19.10
C ASN A 65 3.56 -14.86 -18.50
N TYR A 66 3.42 -13.73 -19.21
CA TYR A 66 3.97 -12.45 -18.73
C TYR A 66 3.29 -12.00 -17.43
N SER A 67 1.98 -11.96 -17.40
CA SER A 67 1.23 -11.60 -16.20
C SER A 67 1.50 -12.57 -15.04
N GLN A 68 1.58 -13.86 -15.31
CA GLN A 68 1.91 -14.85 -14.28
C GLN A 68 3.32 -14.69 -13.74
N VAL A 69 4.29 -14.40 -14.60
CA VAL A 69 5.67 -14.15 -14.17
C VAL A 69 5.77 -12.87 -13.35
N VAL A 70 5.06 -11.81 -13.75
CA VAL A 70 4.97 -10.58 -12.97
C VAL A 70 4.39 -10.87 -11.59
N ASP A 71 3.26 -11.55 -11.52
CA ASP A 71 2.58 -11.85 -10.25
C ASP A 71 3.45 -12.71 -9.34
N SER A 72 4.16 -13.71 -9.89
CA SER A 72 5.02 -14.59 -9.09
C SER A 72 6.27 -13.90 -8.56
N ASN A 73 6.69 -12.78 -9.16
CA ASN A 73 7.82 -11.99 -8.68
C ASN A 73 7.41 -10.82 -7.79
N LEU A 74 6.11 -10.54 -7.65
CA LEU A 74 5.65 -9.50 -6.77
C LEU A 74 5.92 -9.88 -5.31
N PRO A 75 6.43 -8.94 -4.50
CA PRO A 75 6.48 -9.14 -3.06
C PRO A 75 5.06 -9.36 -2.52
N GLY A 76 4.96 -10.15 -1.46
CA GLY A 76 3.71 -10.28 -0.73
C GLY A 76 3.33 -9.00 0.02
N SER A 77 2.32 -9.10 0.87
CA SER A 77 1.95 -7.98 1.73
C SER A 77 3.06 -7.63 2.73
N PHE A 78 3.06 -6.40 3.16
CA PHE A 78 4.00 -5.91 4.16
C PHE A 78 3.29 -5.00 5.17
N LYS A 79 3.93 -4.75 6.30
CA LYS A 79 3.33 -3.96 7.37
C LYS A 79 4.03 -2.61 7.51
N LEU A 80 3.24 -1.56 7.59
CA LEU A 80 3.68 -0.21 7.87
C LEU A 80 3.17 0.24 9.22
N ASN A 81 3.96 1.08 9.89
CA ASN A 81 3.56 1.79 11.09
C ASN A 81 3.62 3.28 10.79
N ILE A 82 2.51 3.83 10.30
CA ILE A 82 2.42 5.19 9.80
C ILE A 82 1.22 5.93 10.37
N PRO A 83 1.29 7.27 10.48
CA PRO A 83 0.11 8.05 10.80
C PRO A 83 -0.85 8.07 9.62
N LEU A 84 -2.11 7.74 9.84
CA LEU A 84 -3.16 7.79 8.83
C LEU A 84 -3.55 9.24 8.52
N PHE A 85 -3.46 10.10 9.52
CA PHE A 85 -3.68 11.54 9.42
C PHE A 85 -2.46 12.29 9.93
N LYS A 86 -2.17 13.43 9.31
CA LYS A 86 -1.06 14.29 9.72
C LYS A 86 -1.22 14.74 11.18
N GLY A 87 -0.18 14.56 11.98
CA GLY A 87 -0.16 14.95 13.39
C GLY A 87 -0.77 13.94 14.36
N PHE A 88 -1.22 12.77 13.88
CA PHE A 88 -1.78 11.72 14.73
C PHE A 88 -0.78 10.58 14.97
N ALA A 89 -1.11 9.74 15.96
CA ALA A 89 -0.28 8.59 16.31
C ALA A 89 -0.18 7.61 15.14
N CYS A 90 0.96 6.93 15.04
CA CYS A 90 1.16 5.89 14.03
C CYS A 90 0.29 4.68 14.32
N GLU A 91 -0.26 4.10 13.25
CA GLU A 91 -1.02 2.84 13.30
C GLU A 91 -0.37 1.81 12.39
N GLU A 92 -0.45 0.55 12.82
CA GLU A 92 0.04 -0.57 12.02
C GLU A 92 -1.02 -0.96 11.00
N ILE A 93 -0.63 -0.96 9.73
CA ILE A 93 -1.48 -1.39 8.63
C ILE A 93 -0.76 -2.41 7.76
N GLU A 94 -1.52 -3.35 7.20
CA GLU A 94 -1.03 -4.29 6.20
C GLU A 94 -1.32 -3.72 4.81
N VAL A 95 -0.29 -3.69 3.96
CA VAL A 95 -0.36 -3.14 2.62
C VAL A 95 -0.05 -4.22 1.61
N GLU A 96 -0.85 -4.30 0.56
CA GLU A 96 -0.65 -5.21 -0.57
C GLU A 96 -0.15 -4.43 -1.78
N ILE A 97 0.70 -5.09 -2.57
CA ILE A 97 1.21 -4.54 -3.84
C ILE A 97 0.48 -5.21 -4.98
N TYR A 98 -0.18 -4.41 -5.82
CA TYR A 98 -0.84 -4.88 -7.04
C TYR A 98 -0.05 -4.40 -8.25
N ALA A 99 0.01 -5.27 -9.26
CA ALA A 99 0.62 -4.95 -10.54
C ALA A 99 -0.45 -4.67 -11.59
N ASP A 100 -0.25 -3.63 -12.37
CA ASP A 100 -1.00 -3.35 -13.58
C ASP A 100 -0.06 -3.52 -14.77
N VAL A 101 -0.40 -4.45 -15.64
CA VAL A 101 0.42 -4.81 -16.80
C VAL A 101 -0.24 -4.28 -18.06
N ASP A 102 0.47 -3.38 -18.76
CA ASP A 102 0.06 -2.85 -20.05
C ASP A 102 1.16 -3.15 -21.08
N GLY A 103 0.92 -4.15 -21.92
CA GLY A 103 1.95 -4.67 -22.81
C GLY A 103 3.11 -5.26 -22.01
N ARG A 104 4.28 -4.61 -22.08
CA ARG A 104 5.47 -4.96 -21.28
C ARG A 104 5.74 -3.96 -20.16
N ASP A 105 4.91 -2.95 -20.04
CA ASP A 105 5.02 -1.96 -18.98
C ASP A 105 4.28 -2.46 -17.73
N VAL A 106 4.97 -2.43 -16.61
CA VAL A 106 4.42 -2.81 -15.31
C VAL A 106 4.43 -1.61 -14.40
N SER A 107 3.27 -1.27 -13.87
CA SER A 107 3.13 -0.28 -12.81
C SER A 107 2.59 -0.96 -11.56
N LEU A 108 3.00 -0.45 -10.39
CA LEU A 108 2.62 -1.01 -9.10
C LEU A 108 1.75 -0.01 -8.34
N SER A 109 0.77 -0.52 -7.64
CA SER A 109 -0.08 0.27 -6.76
C SER A 109 -0.14 -0.36 -5.37
N LEU A 110 -0.33 0.49 -4.36
CA LEU A 110 -0.40 0.08 -2.96
C LEU A 110 -1.84 0.15 -2.48
N VAL A 111 -2.34 -0.95 -1.93
CA VAL A 111 -3.71 -1.07 -1.45
C VAL A 111 -3.71 -1.62 -0.03
N SER A 112 -4.52 -1.03 0.83
CA SER A 112 -4.70 -1.50 2.19
C SER A 112 -6.18 -1.39 2.60
N ALA A 113 -6.86 -2.51 2.72
CA ALA A 113 -8.22 -2.56 3.25
C ALA A 113 -8.25 -2.14 4.73
N GLY A 114 -7.24 -2.56 5.50
CA GLY A 114 -7.11 -2.19 6.92
C GLY A 114 -6.97 -0.70 7.15
N ALA A 115 -6.27 0.01 6.26
CA ALA A 115 -6.15 1.47 6.34
C ALA A 115 -7.49 2.17 6.17
N ASN A 116 -8.31 1.74 5.22
CA ASN A 116 -9.65 2.29 5.03
C ASN A 116 -10.56 2.06 6.24
N GLU A 117 -10.55 0.85 6.80
CA GLU A 117 -11.31 0.52 8.00
C GLU A 117 -10.88 1.39 9.19
N ALA A 118 -9.58 1.53 9.41
CA ALA A 118 -9.04 2.35 10.49
C ALA A 118 -9.40 3.82 10.34
N ILE A 119 -9.39 4.36 9.12
CA ILE A 119 -9.80 5.73 8.83
C ILE A 119 -11.29 5.95 9.15
N GLU A 120 -12.16 5.04 8.75
CA GLU A 120 -13.60 5.13 9.02
C GLU A 120 -13.90 5.05 10.52
N GLU A 121 -13.29 4.12 11.24
CA GLU A 121 -13.43 4.01 12.68
C GLU A 121 -12.96 5.29 13.40
N TYR A 122 -11.86 5.85 12.97
CA TYR A 122 -11.32 7.08 13.53
C TYR A 122 -12.24 8.28 13.31
N LYS A 123 -12.78 8.44 12.11
CA LYS A 123 -13.75 9.50 11.79
C LYS A 123 -14.97 9.41 12.67
N ASN A 124 -15.54 8.21 12.84
CA ASN A 124 -16.70 8.00 13.70
C ASN A 124 -16.41 8.34 15.15
N LYS A 125 -15.25 7.95 15.66
CA LYS A 125 -14.82 8.27 17.02
C LYS A 125 -14.70 9.77 17.26
N VAL A 126 -14.10 10.50 16.33
CA VAL A 126 -13.96 11.97 16.43
C VAL A 126 -15.32 12.65 16.42
N ILE A 127 -16.24 12.22 15.57
CA ILE A 127 -17.61 12.76 15.52
C ILE A 127 -18.32 12.53 16.86
N ASP A 128 -18.28 11.35 17.42
CA ASP A 128 -18.88 11.01 18.70
C ASP A 128 -18.30 11.84 19.85
N GLU A 129 -17.00 12.01 19.89
CA GLU A 129 -16.33 12.85 20.90
C GLU A 129 -16.76 14.32 20.81
N GLN A 130 -16.92 14.86 19.61
CA GLN A 130 -17.39 16.24 19.40
C GLN A 130 -18.83 16.41 19.84
N LEU A 131 -19.70 15.47 19.53
CA LEU A 131 -21.10 15.49 19.96
C LEU A 131 -21.22 15.44 21.49
N ASP A 132 -20.45 14.59 22.15
CA ASP A 132 -20.42 14.50 23.62
C ASP A 132 -19.90 15.81 24.25
N ALA A 133 -18.90 16.44 23.68
CA ALA A 133 -18.39 17.73 24.15
C ALA A 133 -19.46 18.83 24.05
N ILE A 134 -20.21 18.87 22.97
CA ILE A 134 -21.31 19.84 22.77
C ILE A 134 -22.41 19.58 23.80
N ARG A 135 -22.79 18.35 24.05
CA ARG A 135 -23.82 17.97 25.06
C ARG A 135 -23.41 18.38 26.47
N LYS A 136 -22.13 18.29 26.81
CA LYS A 136 -21.62 18.73 28.11
C LYS A 136 -21.64 20.25 28.28
N ILE A 137 -21.41 20.98 27.21
CA ILE A 137 -21.39 22.48 27.24
C ILE A 137 -22.80 23.04 27.27
N ALA A 138 -23.74 22.43 26.56
CA ALA A 138 -25.12 22.91 26.40
C ALA A 138 -26.12 21.74 26.53
N PRO A 139 -26.32 21.21 27.77
CA PRO A 139 -27.17 20.04 27.97
C PRO A 139 -28.66 20.27 27.65
N ASP A 140 -29.11 21.53 27.62
CA ASP A 140 -30.50 21.88 27.32
C ASP A 140 -30.78 22.08 25.82
N ILE A 141 -29.75 21.95 24.98
CA ILE A 141 -29.90 22.07 23.52
C ILE A 141 -30.15 20.72 22.92
N VAL A 142 -31.21 20.62 22.11
CA VAL A 142 -31.49 19.41 21.33
C VAL A 142 -30.56 19.36 20.11
N ILE A 143 -29.73 18.33 20.04
CA ILE A 143 -28.84 18.10 18.90
C ILE A 143 -29.56 17.24 17.89
N ILE A 144 -29.72 17.75 16.67
CA ILE A 144 -30.32 17.02 15.56
C ILE A 144 -29.18 16.53 14.67
N GLU A 145 -29.05 15.21 14.53
CA GLU A 145 -28.18 14.58 13.55
C GLU A 145 -28.87 14.56 12.19
N ILE A 146 -28.18 15.09 11.20
CA ILE A 146 -28.66 15.11 9.82
C ILE A 146 -27.84 14.15 8.99
#